data_406683dc150fd18852fa9784f7793582
#
_entry.id   406683dc150fd18852fa9784f7793582
#
_cell.length_a   1.000
_cell.length_b   1.000
_cell.length_c   1.000
_cell.angle_alpha   90.00
_cell.angle_beta   90.00
_cell.angle_gamma   90.00
#
_symmetry.space_group_name_H-M   'P 1'
#
loop_
_entity.id
_entity.type
_entity.pdbx_description
1 polymer ?
#
loop_
_entity_poly.entity_id
_entity_poly.type
_entity_poly.pdbx_seq_one_letter_code
_entity_poly.pdbx_strand_id
1 'polypeptide(L)'
;MKSVLLLGAGGQLGRLVGINLSPEFILLSYPKGMLDITDRTSLGLVIEETQPDVVINCAAHTAVDKAEVEKQAAFDINAGSIENLVELLPEHTRIIHISTDFVFSDMSTRPYLPDDPVHPQSVYGKSKRAGELILLEKWAERSTIIRTSWLYAANGRNFVNTMLRLMNERQELRIASDQFGSPTAAEGLAKIIWGFARRDCPAGVYHWSDRGVITWFDFACEIQRIALDIGLLANKARLIPVSTSEYPVPAKRPVYSALDSSGTEVLLDVTTRPWKDQLLDVMKEIKGTL
;
A
#
# COMPACT_ATOMS: atom_id res chain seq x y z
N MET A 1 21.49 -16.52 -9.08
CA MET A 1 20.30 -15.96 -8.36
C MET A 1 20.02 -14.59 -8.96
N LYS A 2 18.75 -14.22 -9.12
CA LYS A 2 18.37 -12.89 -9.59
C LYS A 2 18.55 -11.86 -8.48
N SER A 3 19.02 -10.66 -8.82
CA SER A 3 19.18 -9.55 -7.88
C SER A 3 17.90 -8.71 -7.80
N VAL A 4 17.51 -8.34 -6.59
CA VAL A 4 16.33 -7.50 -6.32
C VAL A 4 16.77 -6.25 -5.57
N LEU A 5 16.48 -5.08 -6.15
CA LEU A 5 16.64 -3.78 -5.49
C LEU A 5 15.32 -3.40 -4.82
N LEU A 6 15.30 -3.34 -3.48
CA LEU A 6 14.13 -2.93 -2.69
C LEU A 6 14.26 -1.47 -2.26
N LEU A 7 13.43 -0.61 -2.81
CA LEU A 7 13.32 0.79 -2.45
C LEU A 7 12.22 1.00 -1.40
N GLY A 8 12.47 1.87 -0.42
CA GLY A 8 11.54 2.08 0.68
C GLY A 8 11.54 0.96 1.73
N ALA A 9 12.63 0.23 1.88
CA ALA A 9 12.80 -0.90 2.80
C ALA A 9 12.50 -0.56 4.28
N GLY A 10 12.58 0.72 4.69
CA GLY A 10 12.26 1.17 6.05
C GLY A 10 10.76 1.34 6.34
N GLY A 11 9.90 1.34 5.32
CA GLY A 11 8.45 1.43 5.46
C GLY A 11 7.81 0.12 5.94
N GLN A 12 6.53 0.17 6.37
CA GLN A 12 5.85 -1.04 6.88
C GLN A 12 5.81 -2.18 5.85
N LEU A 13 5.50 -1.90 4.59
CA LEU A 13 5.51 -2.91 3.52
C LEU A 13 6.93 -3.36 3.15
N GLY A 14 7.85 -2.41 2.96
CA GLY A 14 9.22 -2.73 2.58
C GLY A 14 9.92 -3.66 3.59
N ARG A 15 9.70 -3.45 4.89
CA ARG A 15 10.20 -4.37 5.93
C ARG A 15 9.67 -5.79 5.77
N LEU A 16 8.37 -5.93 5.50
CA LEU A 16 7.74 -7.24 5.33
C LEU A 16 8.16 -7.90 4.02
N VAL A 17 8.41 -7.14 2.96
CA VAL A 17 9.05 -7.66 1.74
C VAL A 17 10.44 -8.21 2.05
N GLY A 18 11.23 -7.48 2.86
CA GLY A 18 12.55 -7.96 3.30
C GLY A 18 12.50 -9.23 4.16
N ILE A 19 11.56 -9.29 5.12
CA ILE A 19 11.38 -10.47 6.00
C ILE A 19 10.91 -11.70 5.22
N ASN A 20 10.04 -11.52 4.24
CA ASN A 20 9.49 -12.59 3.39
C ASN A 20 10.36 -12.88 2.16
N LEU A 21 11.65 -12.56 2.20
CA LEU A 21 12.58 -12.78 1.10
C LEU A 21 12.46 -14.19 0.54
N SER A 22 12.25 -14.28 -0.75
CA SER A 22 12.22 -15.55 -1.47
C SER A 22 13.65 -16.05 -1.73
N PRO A 23 13.97 -17.32 -1.40
CA PRO A 23 15.35 -17.82 -1.32
C PRO A 23 16.09 -17.86 -2.66
N GLU A 24 15.39 -17.73 -3.79
CA GLU A 24 15.99 -17.67 -5.12
C GLU A 24 16.55 -16.29 -5.50
N PHE A 25 16.37 -15.26 -4.64
CA PHE A 25 16.81 -13.90 -4.90
C PHE A 25 17.90 -13.42 -3.93
N ILE A 26 18.73 -12.50 -4.42
CA ILE A 26 19.63 -11.68 -3.59
C ILE A 26 18.93 -10.33 -3.41
N LEU A 27 18.68 -9.94 -2.16
CA LEU A 27 17.99 -8.69 -1.84
C LEU A 27 18.96 -7.59 -1.43
N LEU A 28 18.92 -6.49 -2.18
CA LEU A 28 19.62 -5.25 -1.89
C LEU A 28 18.60 -4.22 -1.40
N SER A 29 18.62 -3.91 -0.11
CA SER A 29 17.57 -3.14 0.57
C SER A 29 18.04 -1.75 0.96
N TYR A 30 17.35 -0.73 0.47
CA TYR A 30 17.68 0.67 0.78
C TYR A 30 16.49 1.38 1.45
N PRO A 31 16.59 1.64 2.77
CA PRO A 31 15.67 2.55 3.45
C PRO A 31 15.99 4.01 3.08
N LYS A 32 15.02 4.92 3.26
CA LYS A 32 15.15 6.34 2.93
C LYS A 32 16.42 7.00 3.52
N GLY A 33 16.86 6.59 4.70
CA GLY A 33 18.08 7.13 5.34
C GLY A 33 19.38 6.74 4.64
N MET A 34 19.38 5.72 3.78
CA MET A 34 20.52 5.28 3.00
C MET A 34 20.43 5.70 1.53
N LEU A 35 19.23 5.79 0.99
CA LEU A 35 18.98 6.19 -0.40
C LEU A 35 17.69 7.00 -0.48
N ASP A 36 17.80 8.28 -0.83
CA ASP A 36 16.67 9.09 -1.23
C ASP A 36 16.40 8.86 -2.73
N ILE A 37 15.26 8.29 -3.05
CA ILE A 37 14.89 7.96 -4.44
C ILE A 37 14.69 9.19 -5.34
N THR A 38 14.59 10.38 -4.74
CA THR A 38 14.49 11.65 -5.48
C THR A 38 15.86 12.19 -5.87
N ASP A 39 16.94 11.73 -5.21
CA ASP A 39 18.31 12.04 -5.60
C ASP A 39 18.75 11.14 -6.75
N ARG A 40 18.63 11.68 -7.97
CA ARG A 40 18.98 10.98 -9.21
C ARG A 40 20.43 10.48 -9.23
N THR A 41 21.37 11.26 -8.66
CA THR A 41 22.79 10.89 -8.67
C THR A 41 23.04 9.67 -7.79
N SER A 42 22.58 9.73 -6.54
CA SER A 42 22.70 8.59 -5.61
C SER A 42 21.98 7.35 -6.10
N LEU A 43 20.79 7.52 -6.68
CA LEU A 43 20.03 6.41 -7.27
C LEU A 43 20.78 5.78 -8.45
N GLY A 44 21.39 6.60 -9.33
CA GLY A 44 22.19 6.14 -10.45
C GLY A 44 23.39 5.30 -10.03
N LEU A 45 24.15 5.75 -9.01
CA LEU A 45 25.28 4.99 -8.47
C LEU A 45 24.86 3.62 -7.93
N VAL A 46 23.75 3.57 -7.19
CA VAL A 46 23.22 2.29 -6.68
C VAL A 46 22.80 1.37 -7.82
N ILE A 47 22.12 1.87 -8.84
CA ILE A 47 21.69 1.07 -10.00
C ILE A 47 22.91 0.57 -10.79
N GLU A 48 23.90 1.43 -11.01
CA GLU A 48 25.15 1.04 -11.70
C GLU A 48 25.90 -0.06 -10.96
N GLU A 49 26.01 0.03 -9.64
CA GLU A 49 26.66 -0.97 -8.80
C GLU A 49 25.88 -2.29 -8.75
N THR A 50 24.55 -2.21 -8.63
CA THR A 50 23.71 -3.39 -8.33
C THR A 50 23.20 -4.11 -9.57
N GLN A 51 23.07 -3.43 -10.72
CA GLN A 51 22.52 -3.95 -11.98
C GLN A 51 21.31 -4.88 -11.75
N PRO A 52 20.21 -4.39 -11.14
CA PRO A 52 19.16 -5.26 -10.62
C PRO A 52 18.36 -5.94 -11.72
N ASP A 53 18.03 -7.23 -11.53
CA ASP A 53 17.06 -7.94 -12.38
C ASP A 53 15.63 -7.48 -12.13
N VAL A 54 15.33 -7.13 -10.85
CA VAL A 54 14.00 -6.66 -10.41
C VAL A 54 14.14 -5.47 -9.46
N VAL A 55 13.38 -4.43 -9.67
CA VAL A 55 13.16 -3.37 -8.67
C VAL A 55 11.80 -3.55 -8.04
N ILE A 56 11.76 -3.63 -6.70
CA ILE A 56 10.53 -3.56 -5.91
C ILE A 56 10.46 -2.16 -5.30
N ASN A 57 9.53 -1.34 -5.78
CA ASN A 57 9.38 0.03 -5.29
C ASN A 57 8.21 0.13 -4.29
N CYS A 58 8.56 0.11 -2.99
CA CYS A 58 7.66 0.40 -1.88
C CYS A 58 7.80 1.84 -1.35
N ALA A 59 8.69 2.65 -1.93
CA ALA A 59 8.87 4.03 -1.52
C ALA A 59 7.73 4.91 -2.06
N ALA A 60 7.15 5.73 -1.21
CA ALA A 60 6.09 6.66 -1.59
C ALA A 60 5.91 7.77 -0.53
N HIS A 61 5.40 8.91 -0.97
CA HIS A 61 4.78 9.89 -0.08
C HIS A 61 3.35 9.42 0.19
N THR A 62 3.09 8.89 1.39
CA THR A 62 1.80 8.26 1.75
C THR A 62 0.94 9.10 2.71
N ALA A 63 1.42 10.26 3.13
CA ALA A 63 0.69 11.15 4.03
C ALA A 63 -0.37 11.95 3.24
N VAL A 64 -1.54 11.33 3.03
CA VAL A 64 -2.61 11.80 2.15
C VAL A 64 -2.99 13.26 2.40
N ASP A 65 -3.25 13.64 3.67
CA ASP A 65 -3.63 15.01 4.03
C ASP A 65 -2.46 16.00 3.90
N LYS A 66 -1.23 15.58 4.17
CA LYS A 66 -0.04 16.42 3.96
C LYS A 66 0.24 16.67 2.50
N ALA A 67 -0.06 15.74 1.62
CA ALA A 67 0.13 15.91 0.19
C ALA A 67 -0.64 17.10 -0.37
N GLU A 68 -1.79 17.47 0.22
CA GLU A 68 -2.55 18.66 -0.20
C GLU A 68 -1.78 19.96 0.02
N VAL A 69 -0.87 19.98 0.98
CA VAL A 69 0.01 21.13 1.30
C VAL A 69 1.39 20.94 0.67
N GLU A 70 1.96 19.74 0.76
CA GLU A 70 3.30 19.38 0.27
C GLU A 70 3.23 18.79 -1.17
N LYS A 71 2.50 19.47 -2.07
CA LYS A 71 2.19 18.96 -3.43
C LYS A 71 3.45 18.56 -4.20
N GLN A 72 4.43 19.45 -4.25
CA GLN A 72 5.67 19.19 -5.00
C GLN A 72 6.38 17.96 -4.46
N ALA A 73 6.56 17.83 -3.14
CA ALA A 73 7.20 16.67 -2.54
C ALA A 73 6.43 15.36 -2.83
N ALA A 74 5.09 15.40 -2.86
CA ALA A 74 4.29 14.24 -3.24
C ALA A 74 4.55 13.81 -4.70
N PHE A 75 4.61 14.76 -5.63
CA PHE A 75 4.92 14.48 -7.04
C PHE A 75 6.37 14.07 -7.25
N ASP A 76 7.34 14.70 -6.60
CA ASP A 76 8.76 14.36 -6.70
C ASP A 76 9.00 12.91 -6.26
N ILE A 77 8.39 12.49 -5.14
CA ILE A 77 8.53 11.14 -4.61
C ILE A 77 7.71 10.12 -5.40
N ASN A 78 6.45 10.42 -5.75
CA ASN A 78 5.53 9.42 -6.32
C ASN A 78 5.59 9.33 -7.86
N ALA A 79 6.13 10.34 -8.53
CA ALA A 79 6.25 10.39 -9.99
C ALA A 79 7.67 10.71 -10.46
N GLY A 80 8.30 11.78 -9.98
CA GLY A 80 9.64 12.17 -10.42
C GLY A 80 10.69 11.09 -10.15
N SER A 81 10.61 10.41 -8.99
CA SER A 81 11.49 9.28 -8.71
C SER A 81 11.28 8.09 -9.66
N ILE A 82 10.05 7.88 -10.14
CA ILE A 82 9.76 6.84 -11.13
C ILE A 82 10.36 7.19 -12.48
N GLU A 83 10.31 8.46 -12.86
CA GLU A 83 10.99 8.94 -14.06
C GLU A 83 12.49 8.72 -13.98
N ASN A 84 13.12 9.08 -12.86
CA ASN A 84 14.53 8.75 -12.62
C ASN A 84 14.82 7.26 -12.75
N LEU A 85 13.97 6.39 -12.17
CA LEU A 85 14.13 4.94 -12.26
C LEU A 85 14.15 4.45 -13.71
N VAL A 86 13.13 4.78 -14.49
CA VAL A 86 13.02 4.28 -15.88
C VAL A 86 14.11 4.80 -16.81
N GLU A 87 14.72 5.95 -16.49
CA GLU A 87 15.84 6.51 -17.25
C GLU A 87 17.21 5.92 -16.87
N LEU A 88 17.34 5.37 -15.67
CA LEU A 88 18.60 4.86 -15.12
C LEU A 88 18.70 3.33 -15.15
N LEU A 89 17.57 2.62 -15.20
CA LEU A 89 17.55 1.17 -15.12
C LEU A 89 18.04 0.52 -16.42
N PRO A 90 18.78 -0.60 -16.32
CA PRO A 90 19.06 -1.46 -17.47
C PRO A 90 17.76 -1.92 -18.14
N GLU A 91 17.76 -2.02 -19.46
CA GLU A 91 16.56 -2.40 -20.24
C GLU A 91 15.96 -3.76 -19.84
N HIS A 92 16.75 -4.66 -19.28
CA HIS A 92 16.28 -5.99 -18.85
C HIS A 92 15.54 -5.96 -17.50
N THR A 93 15.66 -4.89 -16.72
CA THR A 93 15.12 -4.80 -15.35
C THR A 93 13.60 -4.78 -15.35
N ARG A 94 12.99 -5.60 -14.50
CA ARG A 94 11.55 -5.55 -14.23
C ARG A 94 11.25 -4.65 -13.03
N ILE A 95 10.15 -3.90 -13.08
CA ILE A 95 9.70 -3.03 -11.98
C ILE A 95 8.39 -3.58 -11.41
N ILE A 96 8.35 -3.79 -10.09
CA ILE A 96 7.11 -4.01 -9.32
C ILE A 96 6.87 -2.75 -8.49
N HIS A 97 5.82 -1.99 -8.86
CA HIS A 97 5.50 -0.71 -8.26
C HIS A 97 4.20 -0.77 -7.46
N ILE A 98 4.22 -0.30 -6.21
CA ILE A 98 3.04 -0.28 -5.36
C ILE A 98 2.29 1.03 -5.57
N SER A 99 1.05 0.92 -6.02
CA SER A 99 0.12 2.03 -6.21
C SER A 99 -1.05 1.97 -5.21
N THR A 100 -2.13 2.69 -5.47
CA THR A 100 -3.19 2.96 -4.50
C THR A 100 -4.58 2.94 -5.14
N ASP A 101 -5.58 2.63 -4.33
CA ASP A 101 -7.01 2.81 -4.62
C ASP A 101 -7.43 4.29 -4.79
N PHE A 102 -6.65 5.25 -4.28
CA PHE A 102 -6.90 6.69 -4.44
C PHE A 102 -6.79 7.19 -5.88
N VAL A 103 -6.42 6.34 -6.83
CA VAL A 103 -6.50 6.66 -8.28
C VAL A 103 -7.94 6.66 -8.79
N PHE A 104 -8.86 6.00 -8.07
CA PHE A 104 -10.28 5.94 -8.43
C PHE A 104 -11.08 7.12 -7.86
N SER A 105 -12.26 7.36 -8.48
CA SER A 105 -13.28 8.29 -8.01
C SER A 105 -14.53 7.53 -7.56
N ASP A 106 -15.46 8.23 -6.92
CA ASP A 106 -16.69 7.70 -6.30
C ASP A 106 -17.76 7.16 -7.29
N MET A 107 -17.35 6.65 -8.45
CA MET A 107 -18.28 6.33 -9.54
C MET A 107 -18.69 4.85 -9.61
N SER A 108 -18.19 3.99 -8.73
CA SER A 108 -18.50 2.56 -8.75
C SER A 108 -19.42 2.13 -7.61
N THR A 109 -20.26 1.16 -7.89
CA THR A 109 -21.09 0.43 -6.91
C THR A 109 -20.62 -1.01 -6.72
N ARG A 110 -19.52 -1.40 -7.38
CA ARG A 110 -18.84 -2.69 -7.27
C ARG A 110 -17.35 -2.49 -7.07
N PRO A 111 -16.60 -3.49 -6.63
CA PRO A 111 -15.14 -3.41 -6.60
C PRO A 111 -14.57 -3.01 -7.96
N TYR A 112 -13.59 -2.11 -7.96
CA TYR A 112 -12.94 -1.62 -9.17
C TYR A 112 -12.08 -2.70 -9.80
N LEU A 113 -12.21 -2.89 -11.11
CA LEU A 113 -11.31 -3.68 -11.94
C LEU A 113 -10.05 -2.87 -12.31
N PRO A 114 -8.92 -3.51 -12.63
CA PRO A 114 -7.70 -2.80 -13.04
C PRO A 114 -7.90 -1.84 -14.22
N ASP A 115 -8.79 -2.18 -15.16
CA ASP A 115 -9.08 -1.43 -16.38
C ASP A 115 -10.19 -0.37 -16.22
N ASP A 116 -10.80 -0.27 -15.03
CA ASP A 116 -11.81 0.76 -14.78
C ASP A 116 -11.19 2.17 -14.88
N PRO A 117 -11.96 3.16 -15.37
CA PRO A 117 -11.49 4.54 -15.49
C PRO A 117 -10.96 5.12 -14.17
N VAL A 118 -9.82 5.78 -14.23
CA VAL A 118 -9.15 6.40 -13.09
C VAL A 118 -9.32 7.91 -13.12
N HIS A 119 -9.80 8.49 -11.99
CA HIS A 119 -10.04 9.93 -11.84
C HIS A 119 -9.66 10.38 -10.42
N PRO A 120 -8.35 10.43 -10.07
CA PRO A 120 -7.92 10.75 -8.72
C PRO A 120 -8.37 12.14 -8.29
N GLN A 121 -8.95 12.24 -7.09
CA GLN A 121 -9.50 13.47 -6.54
C GLN A 121 -8.49 14.24 -5.67
N SER A 122 -7.62 13.52 -4.93
CA SER A 122 -6.62 14.08 -4.04
C SER A 122 -5.27 14.27 -4.74
N VAL A 123 -4.42 15.13 -4.19
CA VAL A 123 -3.03 15.31 -4.65
C VAL A 123 -2.24 14.00 -4.53
N TYR A 124 -2.43 13.25 -3.44
CA TYR A 124 -1.84 11.92 -3.29
C TYR A 124 -2.22 10.99 -4.43
N GLY A 125 -3.51 10.82 -4.70
CA GLY A 125 -3.98 9.97 -5.80
C GLY A 125 -3.44 10.43 -7.16
N LYS A 126 -3.42 11.74 -7.43
CA LYS A 126 -2.88 12.33 -8.67
C LYS A 126 -1.39 12.05 -8.82
N SER A 127 -0.60 12.22 -7.75
CA SER A 127 0.84 11.95 -7.79
C SER A 127 1.16 10.47 -7.99
N LYS A 128 0.40 9.55 -7.35
CA LYS A 128 0.54 8.10 -7.60
C LYS A 128 0.16 7.72 -9.02
N ARG A 129 -0.94 8.28 -9.55
CA ARG A 129 -1.35 8.07 -10.95
C ARG A 129 -0.31 8.58 -11.95
N ALA A 130 0.33 9.71 -11.67
CA ALA A 130 1.40 10.21 -12.52
C ALA A 130 2.58 9.21 -12.60
N GLY A 131 2.96 8.60 -11.48
CA GLY A 131 3.96 7.50 -11.49
C GLY A 131 3.52 6.27 -12.27
N GLU A 132 2.23 5.86 -12.16
CA GLU A 132 1.68 4.78 -12.98
C GLU A 132 1.80 5.10 -14.48
N LEU A 133 1.45 6.33 -14.90
CA LEU A 133 1.51 6.75 -16.31
C LEU A 133 2.94 6.68 -16.87
N ILE A 134 3.93 7.14 -16.12
CA ILE A 134 5.34 7.04 -16.52
C ILE A 134 5.73 5.59 -16.79
N LEU A 135 5.35 4.66 -15.92
CA LEU A 135 5.62 3.22 -16.11
C LEU A 135 4.89 2.66 -17.34
N LEU A 136 3.62 3.00 -17.50
CA LEU A 136 2.80 2.52 -18.63
C LEU A 136 3.25 3.07 -19.98
N GLU A 137 3.86 4.26 -20.01
CA GLU A 137 4.36 4.89 -21.24
C GLU A 137 5.82 4.47 -21.55
N LYS A 138 6.70 4.49 -20.52
CA LYS A 138 8.15 4.33 -20.74
C LYS A 138 8.66 2.93 -20.43
N TRP A 139 7.90 2.11 -19.65
CA TRP A 139 8.33 0.79 -19.17
C TRP A 139 7.22 -0.27 -19.24
N ALA A 140 6.30 -0.12 -20.20
CA ALA A 140 5.05 -0.86 -20.29
C ALA A 140 5.23 -2.39 -20.21
N GLU A 141 6.18 -2.95 -20.98
CA GLU A 141 6.38 -4.39 -21.11
C GLU A 141 7.07 -5.05 -19.90
N ARG A 142 7.57 -4.25 -18.95
CA ARG A 142 8.40 -4.71 -17.83
C ARG A 142 7.96 -4.17 -16.48
N SER A 143 6.80 -3.50 -16.42
CA SER A 143 6.24 -2.98 -15.20
C SER A 143 5.03 -3.77 -14.72
N THR A 144 5.05 -4.13 -13.44
CA THR A 144 3.91 -4.66 -12.70
C THR A 144 3.49 -3.59 -11.69
N ILE A 145 2.31 -3.01 -11.87
CA ILE A 145 1.75 -2.01 -10.99
C ILE A 145 0.71 -2.68 -10.11
N ILE A 146 0.91 -2.69 -8.79
CA ILE A 146 -0.04 -3.30 -7.85
C ILE A 146 -0.74 -2.17 -7.09
N ARG A 147 -2.02 -1.94 -7.38
CA ARG A 147 -2.87 -1.06 -6.58
C ARG A 147 -3.34 -1.80 -5.35
N THR A 148 -3.23 -1.16 -4.21
CA THR A 148 -3.68 -1.69 -2.92
C THR A 148 -4.42 -0.61 -2.13
N SER A 149 -5.12 -0.99 -1.06
CA SER A 149 -5.93 -0.09 -0.25
C SER A 149 -5.76 -0.38 1.24
N TRP A 150 -5.92 0.65 2.08
CA TRP A 150 -6.03 0.55 3.55
C TRP A 150 -4.96 -0.36 4.19
N LEU A 151 -3.71 -0.16 3.78
CA LEU A 151 -2.58 -1.00 4.17
C LEU A 151 -2.28 -0.89 5.66
N TYR A 152 -2.18 -2.03 6.35
CA TYR A 152 -1.84 -2.09 7.77
C TYR A 152 -0.89 -3.26 8.07
N ALA A 153 -0.16 -3.13 9.18
CA ALA A 153 0.76 -4.13 9.71
C ALA A 153 0.83 -4.01 11.23
N ALA A 154 1.43 -4.98 11.91
CA ALA A 154 1.66 -4.93 13.34
C ALA A 154 2.50 -3.72 13.74
N ASN A 155 3.48 -3.36 12.92
CA ASN A 155 4.39 -2.25 13.14
C ASN A 155 4.10 -1.07 12.21
N GLY A 156 4.50 0.15 12.64
CA GLY A 156 4.40 1.36 11.82
C GLY A 156 3.11 2.16 12.07
N ARG A 157 2.96 3.24 11.29
CA ARG A 157 1.80 4.13 11.39
C ARG A 157 0.71 3.68 10.43
N ASN A 158 -0.38 3.14 10.96
CA ASN A 158 -1.54 2.70 10.20
C ASN A 158 -2.82 2.89 11.03
N PHE A 159 -3.97 2.59 10.43
CA PHE A 159 -5.26 2.77 11.08
C PHE A 159 -5.42 1.86 12.31
N VAL A 160 -4.99 0.58 12.26
CA VAL A 160 -5.10 -0.38 13.37
C VAL A 160 -4.37 0.14 14.59
N ASN A 161 -3.08 0.47 14.45
CA ASN A 161 -2.27 0.99 15.56
C ASN A 161 -2.77 2.34 16.06
N THR A 162 -3.32 3.18 15.17
CA THR A 162 -3.94 4.45 15.56
C THR A 162 -5.21 4.22 16.39
N MET A 163 -6.07 3.29 15.98
CA MET A 163 -7.29 2.97 16.71
C MET A 163 -6.99 2.36 18.08
N LEU A 164 -6.07 1.41 18.17
CA LEU A 164 -5.65 0.83 19.45
C LEU A 164 -5.16 1.91 20.43
N ARG A 165 -4.30 2.82 19.96
CA ARG A 165 -3.82 3.93 20.78
C ARG A 165 -4.97 4.85 21.22
N LEU A 166 -5.81 5.30 20.28
CA LEU A 166 -6.89 6.24 20.57
C LEU A 166 -7.98 5.62 21.47
N MET A 167 -8.29 4.33 21.32
CA MET A 167 -9.23 3.62 22.20
C MET A 167 -8.70 3.45 23.62
N ASN A 168 -7.39 3.42 23.83
CA ASN A 168 -6.79 3.47 25.17
C ASN A 168 -6.80 4.88 25.78
N GLU A 169 -6.69 5.94 24.96
CA GLU A 169 -6.56 7.31 25.42
C GLU A 169 -7.92 8.02 25.59
N ARG A 170 -8.97 7.58 24.87
CA ARG A 170 -10.26 8.30 24.76
C ARG A 170 -11.44 7.40 25.03
N GLN A 171 -12.44 7.94 25.69
CA GLN A 171 -13.71 7.23 25.93
C GLN A 171 -14.63 7.22 24.70
N GLU A 172 -14.45 8.16 23.77
CA GLU A 172 -15.30 8.31 22.59
C GLU A 172 -14.46 8.64 21.35
N LEU A 173 -14.78 7.99 20.21
CA LEU A 173 -14.15 8.21 18.92
C LEU A 173 -15.22 8.33 17.82
N ARG A 174 -15.08 9.36 16.99
CA ARG A 174 -15.93 9.57 15.80
C ARG A 174 -15.21 9.02 14.57
N ILE A 175 -15.86 8.18 13.80
CA ILE A 175 -15.23 7.44 12.70
C ILE A 175 -16.14 7.45 11.47
N ALA A 176 -15.57 7.72 10.29
CA ALA A 176 -16.31 7.76 9.03
C ALA A 176 -16.99 6.41 8.74
N SER A 177 -18.30 6.47 8.43
CA SER A 177 -19.15 5.31 8.15
C SER A 177 -19.70 5.29 6.72
N ASP A 178 -19.31 6.26 5.90
CA ASP A 178 -19.76 6.46 4.53
C ASP A 178 -18.62 6.32 3.49
N GLN A 179 -17.45 5.83 3.92
CA GLN A 179 -16.32 5.51 3.04
C GLN A 179 -16.13 4.00 3.03
N PHE A 180 -16.26 3.39 1.85
CA PHE A 180 -16.18 1.95 1.62
C PHE A 180 -14.89 1.55 0.92
N GLY A 181 -14.23 0.53 1.42
CA GLY A 181 -12.99 -0.01 0.85
C GLY A 181 -12.68 -1.40 1.38
N SER A 182 -11.50 -1.90 1.04
CA SER A 182 -11.01 -3.20 1.51
C SER A 182 -9.68 -3.01 2.25
N PRO A 183 -9.57 -3.45 3.52
CA PRO A 183 -8.29 -3.46 4.21
C PRO A 183 -7.29 -4.40 3.52
N THR A 184 -6.00 -4.15 3.71
CA THR A 184 -4.93 -5.00 3.20
C THR A 184 -3.87 -5.21 4.28
N ALA A 185 -3.71 -6.45 4.74
CA ALA A 185 -2.58 -6.82 5.58
C ALA A 185 -1.29 -6.80 4.75
N ALA A 186 -0.30 -6.03 5.20
CA ALA A 186 0.95 -5.85 4.46
C ALA A 186 1.75 -7.15 4.30
N GLU A 187 1.60 -8.10 5.21
CA GLU A 187 2.18 -9.45 5.12
C GLU A 187 1.64 -10.21 3.90
N GLY A 188 0.31 -10.16 3.67
CA GLY A 188 -0.32 -10.75 2.48
C GLY A 188 0.20 -10.11 1.19
N LEU A 189 0.24 -8.78 1.14
CA LEU A 189 0.74 -8.04 -0.02
C LEU A 189 2.24 -8.34 -0.28
N ALA A 190 3.07 -8.47 0.76
CA ALA A 190 4.49 -8.83 0.59
C ALA A 190 4.66 -10.19 -0.10
N LYS A 191 3.83 -11.17 0.23
CA LYS A 191 3.83 -12.50 -0.42
C LYS A 191 3.42 -12.40 -1.90
N ILE A 192 2.46 -11.55 -2.23
CA ILE A 192 2.02 -11.28 -3.60
C ILE A 192 3.12 -10.61 -4.41
N ILE A 193 3.82 -9.64 -3.84
CA ILE A 193 4.97 -8.98 -4.48
C ILE A 193 6.02 -10.02 -4.87
N TRP A 194 6.37 -10.94 -3.96
CA TRP A 194 7.28 -12.05 -4.26
C TRP A 194 6.70 -13.05 -5.27
N GLY A 195 5.38 -13.25 -5.27
CA GLY A 195 4.68 -14.01 -6.31
C GLY A 195 4.94 -13.46 -7.70
N PHE A 196 4.80 -12.14 -7.89
CA PHE A 196 5.12 -11.46 -9.15
C PHE A 196 6.63 -11.46 -9.48
N ALA A 197 7.49 -11.31 -8.49
CA ALA A 197 8.94 -11.34 -8.72
C ALA A 197 9.41 -12.70 -9.26
N ARG A 198 8.87 -13.80 -8.73
CA ARG A 198 9.23 -15.18 -9.11
C ARG A 198 8.72 -15.60 -10.47
N ARG A 199 7.50 -15.20 -10.81
CA ARG A 199 6.84 -15.63 -12.04
C ARG A 199 7.12 -14.66 -13.19
N ASP A 200 7.17 -15.18 -14.39
CA ASP A 200 7.17 -14.36 -15.60
C ASP A 200 5.71 -13.97 -15.93
N CYS A 201 5.15 -13.09 -15.09
CA CYS A 201 3.79 -12.61 -15.26
C CYS A 201 3.74 -11.54 -16.36
N PRO A 202 2.63 -11.42 -17.10
CA PRO A 202 2.42 -10.30 -17.99
C PRO A 202 2.61 -8.97 -17.26
N ALA A 203 3.25 -8.02 -17.92
CA ALA A 203 3.30 -6.65 -17.43
C ALA A 203 1.88 -6.03 -17.40
N GLY A 204 1.64 -5.08 -16.52
CA GLY A 204 0.33 -4.43 -16.43
C GLY A 204 -0.06 -3.98 -15.04
N VAL A 205 -1.34 -3.62 -14.91
CA VAL A 205 -1.93 -3.16 -13.66
C VAL A 205 -2.69 -4.30 -13.01
N TYR A 206 -2.47 -4.48 -11.70
CA TYR A 206 -3.09 -5.51 -10.88
C TYR A 206 -3.64 -4.91 -9.60
N HIS A 207 -4.62 -5.57 -9.01
CA HIS A 207 -5.17 -5.19 -7.72
C HIS A 207 -4.87 -6.23 -6.66
N TRP A 208 -4.63 -5.79 -5.42
CA TRP A 208 -4.57 -6.67 -4.27
C TRP A 208 -5.10 -5.99 -3.01
N SER A 209 -6.10 -6.61 -2.40
CA SER A 209 -6.62 -6.31 -1.07
C SER A 209 -7.17 -7.58 -0.42
N ASP A 210 -7.36 -7.58 0.89
CA ASP A 210 -8.02 -8.69 1.56
C ASP A 210 -9.51 -8.74 1.18
N ARG A 211 -10.11 -9.92 1.27
CA ARG A 211 -11.50 -10.15 0.86
C ARG A 211 -12.50 -9.51 1.82
N GLY A 212 -13.33 -8.64 1.30
CA GLY A 212 -14.45 -7.97 1.97
C GLY A 212 -14.46 -6.48 1.73
N VAL A 213 -15.65 -5.91 1.64
CA VAL A 213 -15.89 -4.45 1.52
C VAL A 213 -16.52 -3.97 2.79
N ILE A 214 -15.95 -2.97 3.43
CA ILE A 214 -16.36 -2.44 4.73
C ILE A 214 -16.16 -0.93 4.79
N THR A 215 -16.73 -0.30 5.82
CA THR A 215 -16.44 1.09 6.17
C THR A 215 -15.29 1.18 7.17
N TRP A 216 -14.70 2.39 7.32
CA TRP A 216 -13.74 2.64 8.40
C TRP A 216 -14.36 2.40 9.79
N PHE A 217 -15.66 2.68 9.95
CA PHE A 217 -16.39 2.41 11.18
C PHE A 217 -16.46 0.91 11.48
N ASP A 218 -16.80 0.08 10.48
CA ASP A 218 -16.82 -1.38 10.64
C ASP A 218 -15.44 -1.92 11.01
N PHE A 219 -14.40 -1.38 10.35
CA PHE A 219 -13.01 -1.76 10.65
C PHE A 219 -12.63 -1.44 12.10
N ALA A 220 -12.95 -0.23 12.58
CA ALA A 220 -12.69 0.16 13.96
C ALA A 220 -13.48 -0.69 14.97
N CYS A 221 -14.74 -1.04 14.68
CA CYS A 221 -15.54 -1.92 15.52
C CYS A 221 -14.90 -3.28 15.70
N GLU A 222 -14.40 -3.88 14.61
CA GLU A 222 -13.76 -5.18 14.65
C GLU A 222 -12.39 -5.12 15.34
N ILE A 223 -11.60 -4.05 15.10
CA ILE A 223 -10.35 -3.81 15.86
C ILE A 223 -10.64 -3.79 17.37
N GLN A 224 -11.66 -3.04 17.82
CA GLN A 224 -12.02 -2.97 19.22
C GLN A 224 -12.46 -4.34 19.77
N ARG A 225 -13.30 -5.06 19.02
CA ARG A 225 -13.79 -6.39 19.43
C ARG A 225 -12.62 -7.34 19.67
N ILE A 226 -11.73 -7.48 18.66
CA ILE A 226 -10.56 -8.37 18.77
C ILE A 226 -9.63 -7.91 19.90
N ALA A 227 -9.37 -6.60 20.01
CA ALA A 227 -8.46 -6.08 21.02
C ALA A 227 -8.92 -6.37 22.46
N LEU A 228 -10.22 -6.30 22.72
CA LEU A 228 -10.81 -6.69 24.00
C LEU A 228 -10.68 -8.19 24.23
N ASP A 229 -11.03 -9.00 23.22
CA ASP A 229 -11.00 -10.46 23.31
C ASP A 229 -9.58 -11.00 23.61
N ILE A 230 -8.56 -10.38 22.99
CA ILE A 230 -7.17 -10.83 23.23
C ILE A 230 -6.44 -10.02 24.30
N GLY A 231 -7.09 -9.05 24.96
CA GLY A 231 -6.53 -8.27 26.07
C GLY A 231 -5.50 -7.20 25.66
N LEU A 232 -5.62 -6.64 24.46
CA LEU A 232 -4.90 -5.44 24.02
C LEU A 232 -5.56 -4.15 24.53
N LEU A 233 -6.87 -4.20 24.81
CA LEU A 233 -7.65 -3.13 25.44
C LEU A 233 -8.26 -3.64 26.73
N ALA A 234 -8.21 -2.82 27.78
CA ALA A 234 -8.86 -3.10 29.06
C ALA A 234 -10.33 -2.65 29.07
N ASN A 235 -10.65 -1.58 28.35
CA ASN A 235 -11.96 -0.94 28.37
C ASN A 235 -12.47 -0.70 26.94
N LYS A 236 -13.80 -0.68 26.81
CA LYS A 236 -14.49 -0.40 25.56
C LYS A 236 -14.64 1.12 25.38
N ALA A 237 -14.11 1.67 24.28
CA ALA A 237 -14.41 3.04 23.85
C ALA A 237 -15.76 3.10 23.13
N ARG A 238 -16.48 4.22 23.25
CA ARG A 238 -17.70 4.47 22.47
C ARG A 238 -17.31 4.88 21.05
N LEU A 239 -17.64 4.05 20.07
CA LEU A 239 -17.43 4.37 18.65
C LEU A 239 -18.71 5.00 18.09
N ILE A 240 -18.59 6.16 17.45
CA ILE A 240 -19.70 6.92 16.88
C ILE A 240 -19.50 6.99 15.37
N PRO A 241 -20.43 6.41 14.57
CA PRO A 241 -20.39 6.57 13.13
C PRO A 241 -20.73 8.02 12.78
N VAL A 242 -19.95 8.60 11.86
CA VAL A 242 -20.17 9.95 11.33
C VAL A 242 -20.03 9.94 9.81
N SER A 243 -20.69 10.87 9.14
CA SER A 243 -20.48 11.08 7.71
C SER A 243 -19.18 11.84 7.46
N THR A 244 -18.63 11.69 6.26
CA THR A 244 -17.44 12.45 5.81
C THR A 244 -17.68 13.97 5.91
N SER A 245 -18.91 14.44 5.67
CA SER A 245 -19.27 15.84 5.78
C SER A 245 -19.19 16.39 7.21
N GLU A 246 -19.34 15.54 8.23
CA GLU A 246 -19.22 15.92 9.64
C GLU A 246 -17.76 15.86 10.14
N TYR A 247 -16.83 15.33 9.33
CA TYR A 247 -15.43 15.20 9.67
C TYR A 247 -14.55 15.76 8.53
N PRO A 248 -14.50 17.10 8.40
CA PRO A 248 -13.72 17.71 7.31
C PRO A 248 -12.25 17.40 7.44
N VAL A 249 -11.65 16.95 6.36
CA VAL A 249 -10.22 16.65 6.22
C VAL A 249 -9.67 17.32 4.97
N PRO A 250 -8.36 17.66 4.93
CA PRO A 250 -7.77 18.38 3.79
C PRO A 250 -7.90 17.64 2.47
N ALA A 251 -7.63 16.34 2.45
CA ALA A 251 -7.69 15.54 1.24
C ALA A 251 -9.09 14.95 1.01
N LYS A 252 -9.59 15.06 -0.22
CA LYS A 252 -10.80 14.37 -0.62
C LYS A 252 -10.54 12.87 -0.69
N ARG A 253 -11.31 12.10 0.08
CA ARG A 253 -11.25 10.64 0.10
C ARG A 253 -12.36 10.03 -0.75
N PRO A 254 -12.10 8.93 -1.47
CA PRO A 254 -13.15 8.22 -2.20
C PRO A 254 -14.23 7.70 -1.22
N VAL A 255 -15.50 7.84 -1.62
CA VAL A 255 -16.63 7.21 -0.91
C VAL A 255 -16.62 5.70 -1.12
N TYR A 256 -16.20 5.25 -2.30
CA TYR A 256 -16.05 3.83 -2.63
C TYR A 256 -14.72 3.59 -3.35
N SER A 257 -13.87 2.74 -2.78
CA SER A 257 -12.55 2.42 -3.35
C SER A 257 -12.16 0.94 -3.28
N ALA A 258 -13.12 0.05 -3.01
CA ALA A 258 -12.83 -1.38 -2.95
C ALA A 258 -12.28 -1.89 -4.29
N LEU A 259 -11.29 -2.79 -4.22
CA LEU A 259 -10.56 -3.32 -5.37
C LEU A 259 -10.97 -4.77 -5.64
N ASP A 260 -11.11 -5.14 -6.90
CA ASP A 260 -11.26 -6.53 -7.33
C ASP A 260 -9.88 -7.16 -7.52
N SER A 261 -9.57 -8.17 -6.72
CA SER A 261 -8.29 -8.90 -6.74
C SER A 261 -8.35 -10.21 -7.55
N SER A 262 -9.50 -10.56 -8.14
CA SER A 262 -9.73 -11.86 -8.78
C SER A 262 -8.73 -12.18 -9.90
N GLY A 263 -8.35 -11.17 -10.70
CA GLY A 263 -7.33 -11.35 -11.74
C GLY A 263 -5.97 -11.73 -11.17
N THR A 264 -5.58 -11.14 -10.04
CA THR A 264 -4.33 -11.49 -9.34
C THR A 264 -4.41 -12.88 -8.71
N GLU A 265 -5.55 -13.25 -8.14
CA GLU A 265 -5.79 -14.60 -7.58
C GLU A 265 -5.57 -15.68 -8.65
N VAL A 266 -6.19 -15.50 -9.80
CA VAL A 266 -6.06 -16.45 -10.93
C VAL A 266 -4.63 -16.50 -11.45
N LEU A 267 -4.00 -15.35 -11.66
CA LEU A 267 -2.64 -15.26 -12.24
C LEU A 267 -1.58 -15.91 -11.35
N LEU A 268 -1.69 -15.69 -10.04
CA LEU A 268 -0.71 -16.20 -9.08
C LEU A 268 -1.11 -17.53 -8.43
N ASP A 269 -2.27 -18.09 -8.77
CA ASP A 269 -2.83 -19.28 -8.13
C ASP A 269 -2.85 -19.16 -6.61
N VAL A 270 -3.49 -18.09 -6.13
CA VAL A 270 -3.64 -17.76 -4.71
C VAL A 270 -5.08 -17.35 -4.43
N THR A 271 -5.48 -17.34 -3.17
CA THR A 271 -6.80 -16.87 -2.76
C THR A 271 -6.67 -15.78 -1.70
N THR A 272 -7.40 -14.68 -1.87
CA THR A 272 -7.48 -13.62 -0.85
C THR A 272 -8.13 -14.17 0.41
N ARG A 273 -7.53 -13.90 1.56
CA ARG A 273 -8.09 -14.25 2.86
C ARG A 273 -9.13 -13.20 3.28
N PRO A 274 -10.17 -13.59 4.07
CA PRO A 274 -11.08 -12.62 4.66
C PRO A 274 -10.30 -11.60 5.51
N TRP A 275 -10.65 -10.33 5.39
CA TRP A 275 -9.96 -9.26 6.12
C TRP A 275 -9.99 -9.42 7.65
N LYS A 276 -11.06 -10.06 8.21
CA LYS A 276 -11.16 -10.35 9.65
C LYS A 276 -10.11 -11.32 10.13
N ASP A 277 -9.82 -12.34 9.34
CA ASP A 277 -8.81 -13.35 9.67
C ASP A 277 -7.40 -12.73 9.62
N GLN A 278 -7.13 -11.91 8.59
CA GLN A 278 -5.89 -11.17 8.47
C GLN A 278 -5.71 -10.15 9.61
N LEU A 279 -6.77 -9.43 9.97
CA LEU A 279 -6.75 -8.52 11.11
C LEU A 279 -6.43 -9.24 12.42
N LEU A 280 -7.06 -10.39 12.66
CA LEU A 280 -6.81 -11.17 13.87
C LEU A 280 -5.33 -11.62 13.97
N ASP A 281 -4.75 -12.06 12.86
CA ASP A 281 -3.34 -12.47 12.82
C ASP A 281 -2.41 -11.29 13.14
N VAL A 282 -2.62 -10.15 12.49
CA VAL A 282 -1.84 -8.92 12.76
C VAL A 282 -2.00 -8.45 14.21
N MET A 283 -3.20 -8.52 14.78
CA MET A 283 -3.41 -8.11 16.17
C MET A 283 -2.79 -9.07 17.18
N LYS A 284 -2.72 -10.37 16.88
CA LYS A 284 -1.95 -11.34 17.68
C LYS A 284 -0.45 -11.04 17.63
N GLU A 285 0.08 -10.65 16.47
CA GLU A 285 1.47 -10.21 16.32
C GLU A 285 1.75 -8.97 17.18
N ILE A 286 0.86 -7.94 17.12
CA ILE A 286 0.95 -6.74 17.98
C ILE A 286 1.03 -7.16 19.46
N LYS A 287 0.17 -8.08 19.90
CA LYS A 287 0.18 -8.57 21.28
C LYS A 287 1.48 -9.28 21.65
N GLY A 288 2.06 -10.05 20.73
CA GLY A 288 3.31 -10.79 20.96
C GLY A 288 4.56 -9.90 20.99
N THR A 289 4.45 -8.64 20.53
CA THR A 289 5.54 -7.66 20.54
C THR A 289 5.50 -6.70 21.74
N LEU A 290 4.44 -6.72 22.56
CA LEU A 290 4.29 -5.98 23.83
C LEU A 290 4.79 -6.78 25.01
#